data_692257b15edd029514c9ac7cd0dd9725
#
_entry.id   692257b15edd029514c9ac7cd0dd9725
#
_cell.length_a   1.000
_cell.length_b   1.000
_cell.length_c   1.000
_cell.angle_alpha   90.00
_cell.angle_beta   90.00
_cell.angle_gamma   90.00
#
_symmetry.space_group_name_H-M   'P 1'
#
loop_
_entity.id
_entity.type
_entity.pdbx_description
1 polymer ?
#
loop_
_entity_poly.entity_id
_entity_poly.type
_entity_poly.pdbx_seq_one_letter_code
_entity_poly.pdbx_strand_id
1 'polypeptide(L)'
;RKEFKRLGVLGDWDHPYKTMLPEYESATATELANFVEKGNVVRSKKPIYWCCSCQTALAEAEVEYADHKSPSIYVRFPLTDDRLKTVFENADPSRAYVIIWTTTPWTLPSNMAVALHPEFEYSLVEYDGSQYVLATELVESVAKACGWDMGGVKAVGTATGQQLELVKARHPFYDRESPLILGGHVTLDAGTGCVHTAPGHGREDYEVCLQYGIDIYSPLNDRGEYLDSVEFFAGLQVQKANPNVIEKVKEVGNLMGQADITHSYPHCWRCKKPVIFRATTQWFVSMEANELRQKALKAIRNDVEWIPSWGEERIYNMIEQRPDWCISRQRRWGLPIPVVYCKDCGKKIASGTTIPKLDHTHNLVKTEA
;
A
#
# COMPACT_ATOMS: atom_id res chain seq x y z
N ARG A 1 -22.23 36.74 -5.86
CA ARG A 1 -23.37 37.19 -5.04
C ARG A 1 -24.52 37.76 -5.88
N LYS A 2 -24.29 38.82 -6.68
CA LYS A 2 -25.32 39.48 -7.49
C LYS A 2 -26.01 38.52 -8.45
N GLU A 3 -25.26 37.67 -9.15
CA GLU A 3 -25.78 36.69 -10.12
C GLU A 3 -26.63 35.62 -9.45
N PHE A 4 -26.18 35.04 -8.33
CA PHE A 4 -26.98 34.06 -7.58
C PHE A 4 -28.26 34.67 -7.00
N LYS A 5 -28.23 35.91 -6.46
CA LYS A 5 -29.43 36.62 -6.02
C LYS A 5 -30.41 36.81 -7.17
N ARG A 6 -29.90 37.15 -8.37
CA ARG A 6 -30.73 37.31 -9.57
C ARG A 6 -31.39 36.02 -10.02
N LEU A 7 -30.70 34.86 -9.81
CA LEU A 7 -31.24 33.54 -10.09
C LEU A 7 -32.28 33.06 -9.04
N GLY A 8 -32.58 33.88 -8.03
CA GLY A 8 -33.52 33.53 -6.98
C GLY A 8 -33.02 32.61 -5.91
N VAL A 9 -31.70 32.41 -5.80
CA VAL A 9 -31.09 31.62 -4.72
C VAL A 9 -31.27 32.36 -3.40
N LEU A 10 -31.89 31.70 -2.43
CA LEU A 10 -32.08 32.20 -1.06
C LEU A 10 -30.89 31.80 -0.18
N GLY A 11 -30.51 32.65 0.76
CA GLY A 11 -29.46 32.41 1.71
C GLY A 11 -29.11 33.66 2.51
N ASP A 12 -28.32 33.49 3.58
CA ASP A 12 -27.73 34.62 4.31
C ASP A 12 -26.51 35.15 3.53
N TRP A 13 -26.77 36.17 2.72
CA TRP A 13 -25.80 36.75 1.83
C TRP A 13 -24.80 37.69 2.53
N ASP A 14 -25.11 38.14 3.72
CA ASP A 14 -24.29 39.06 4.49
C ASP A 14 -23.35 38.28 5.43
N HIS A 15 -23.79 37.11 5.91
CA HIS A 15 -23.00 36.21 6.73
C HIS A 15 -22.81 34.84 6.05
N PRO A 16 -22.16 34.78 4.87
CA PRO A 16 -22.00 33.53 4.16
C PRO A 16 -21.09 32.58 4.92
N TYR A 17 -21.44 31.30 4.90
CA TYR A 17 -20.56 30.23 5.41
C TYR A 17 -19.23 30.24 4.62
N LYS A 18 -18.12 30.37 5.33
CA LYS A 18 -16.76 30.34 4.75
C LYS A 18 -15.83 29.55 5.66
N THR A 19 -15.16 28.55 5.11
CA THR A 19 -14.21 27.70 5.84
C THR A 19 -12.89 28.41 6.20
N MET A 20 -12.69 29.64 5.70
CA MET A 20 -11.54 30.48 5.97
C MET A 20 -11.80 31.56 7.04
N LEU A 21 -12.93 31.49 7.72
CA LEU A 21 -13.20 32.39 8.85
C LEU A 21 -12.44 31.90 10.10
N PRO A 22 -11.88 32.82 10.92
CA PRO A 22 -11.15 32.44 12.13
C PRO A 22 -11.95 31.54 13.08
N GLU A 23 -13.25 31.76 13.18
CA GLU A 23 -14.16 30.94 14.01
C GLU A 23 -14.22 29.49 13.50
N TYR A 24 -14.26 29.30 12.19
CA TYR A 24 -14.26 27.97 11.57
C TYR A 24 -12.91 27.27 11.75
N GLU A 25 -11.82 28.00 11.54
CA GLU A 25 -10.45 27.50 11.75
C GLU A 25 -10.23 27.11 13.22
N SER A 26 -10.69 27.94 14.16
CA SER A 26 -10.63 27.67 15.59
C SER A 26 -11.41 26.41 15.98
N ALA A 27 -12.63 26.25 15.45
CA ALA A 27 -13.44 25.05 15.69
C ALA A 27 -12.73 23.78 15.18
N THR A 28 -12.17 23.84 13.97
CA THR A 28 -11.43 22.71 13.39
C THR A 28 -10.19 22.34 14.23
N ALA A 29 -9.42 23.35 14.68
CA ALA A 29 -8.25 23.14 15.53
C ALA A 29 -8.64 22.56 16.91
N THR A 30 -9.78 23.00 17.47
CA THR A 30 -10.33 22.48 18.73
C THR A 30 -10.71 21.03 18.60
N GLU A 31 -11.39 20.63 17.51
CA GLU A 31 -11.73 19.22 17.29
C GLU A 31 -10.49 18.36 17.11
N LEU A 32 -9.47 18.83 16.40
CA LEU A 32 -8.20 18.12 16.33
C LEU A 32 -7.56 17.94 17.71
N ALA A 33 -7.60 18.98 18.56
CA ALA A 33 -7.11 18.89 19.93
C ALA A 33 -7.86 17.82 20.75
N ASN A 34 -9.18 17.73 20.60
CA ASN A 34 -10.01 16.69 21.24
C ASN A 34 -9.57 15.26 20.82
N PHE A 35 -9.24 15.05 19.53
CA PHE A 35 -8.70 13.77 19.09
C PHE A 35 -7.29 13.49 19.63
N VAL A 36 -6.44 14.51 19.76
CA VAL A 36 -5.11 14.39 20.35
C VAL A 36 -5.20 14.04 21.84
N GLU A 37 -6.05 14.72 22.60
CA GLU A 37 -6.25 14.45 24.05
C GLU A 37 -6.76 13.03 24.28
N LYS A 38 -7.61 12.54 23.40
CA LYS A 38 -8.11 11.14 23.44
C LYS A 38 -7.09 10.12 22.95
N GLY A 39 -5.91 10.55 22.46
CA GLY A 39 -4.85 9.65 21.97
C GLY A 39 -5.16 8.98 20.62
N ASN A 40 -6.14 9.49 19.87
CA ASN A 40 -6.49 8.94 18.56
C ASN A 40 -5.60 9.44 17.41
N VAL A 41 -4.83 10.52 17.60
CA VAL A 41 -3.96 11.08 16.56
C VAL A 41 -2.57 10.48 16.65
N VAL A 42 -2.15 9.84 15.59
CA VAL A 42 -0.83 9.18 15.48
C VAL A 42 -0.06 9.72 14.29
N ARG A 43 1.27 9.77 14.41
CA ARG A 43 2.18 10.04 13.29
C ARG A 43 2.89 8.74 12.94
N SER A 44 2.71 8.26 11.71
CA SER A 44 3.23 6.97 11.28
C SER A 44 3.67 7.03 9.81
N LYS A 45 4.60 6.15 9.43
CA LYS A 45 4.96 5.91 8.03
C LYS A 45 4.15 4.73 7.53
N LYS A 46 3.14 5.00 6.70
CA LYS A 46 2.24 3.99 6.09
C LYS A 46 2.10 4.24 4.61
N PRO A 47 1.87 3.20 3.78
CA PRO A 47 1.47 3.39 2.39
C PRO A 47 0.10 4.06 2.32
N ILE A 48 0.05 5.14 1.58
CA ILE A 48 -1.17 5.92 1.32
C ILE A 48 -1.26 6.23 -0.15
N TYR A 49 -2.46 6.59 -0.62
CA TYR A 49 -2.60 7.15 -1.95
C TYR A 49 -1.79 8.44 -2.07
N TRP A 50 -0.93 8.48 -3.07
CA TRP A 50 -0.06 9.61 -3.35
C TRP A 50 -0.19 10.05 -4.79
N CYS A 51 -0.48 11.33 -5.01
CA CYS A 51 -0.49 11.92 -6.33
C CYS A 51 0.87 12.56 -6.65
N CYS A 52 1.66 11.92 -7.50
CA CYS A 52 2.98 12.42 -7.91
C CYS A 52 2.91 13.78 -8.64
N SER A 53 1.81 14.06 -9.35
CA SER A 53 1.61 15.34 -10.06
C SER A 53 1.22 16.48 -9.14
N CYS A 54 0.37 16.22 -8.13
CA CYS A 54 -0.01 17.20 -7.12
C CYS A 54 0.95 17.22 -5.94
N GLN A 55 1.84 16.23 -5.82
CA GLN A 55 2.80 16.00 -4.73
C GLN A 55 2.12 16.06 -3.36
N THR A 56 1.06 15.29 -3.19
CA THR A 56 0.26 15.28 -1.96
C THR A 56 -0.37 13.93 -1.69
N ALA A 57 -0.56 13.64 -0.40
CA ALA A 57 -1.39 12.55 0.09
C ALA A 57 -2.86 12.75 -0.32
N LEU A 58 -3.56 11.63 -0.49
CA LEU A 58 -5.00 11.59 -0.77
C LEU A 58 -5.66 10.66 0.25
N ALA A 59 -6.85 11.05 0.73
CA ALA A 59 -7.75 10.14 1.40
C ALA A 59 -8.46 9.25 0.36
N GLU A 60 -9.08 8.17 0.81
CA GLU A 60 -9.83 7.26 -0.06
C GLU A 60 -10.93 7.96 -0.86
N ALA A 61 -11.65 8.90 -0.24
CA ALA A 61 -12.69 9.71 -0.88
C ALA A 61 -12.16 10.71 -1.93
N GLU A 62 -10.85 10.89 -2.04
CA GLU A 62 -10.20 11.78 -3.01
C GLU A 62 -9.62 11.01 -4.21
N VAL A 63 -10.00 9.73 -4.34
CA VAL A 63 -9.59 8.84 -5.42
C VAL A 63 -10.80 8.45 -6.24
N GLU A 64 -10.66 8.51 -7.55
CA GLU A 64 -11.64 8.06 -8.54
C GLU A 64 -11.05 6.88 -9.32
N TYR A 65 -11.88 5.93 -9.71
CA TYR A 65 -11.42 4.77 -10.47
C TYR A 65 -11.77 4.95 -11.94
N ALA A 66 -10.79 4.65 -12.81
CA ALA A 66 -10.95 4.66 -14.25
C ALA A 66 -10.16 3.51 -14.88
N ASP A 67 -10.54 3.13 -16.10
CA ASP A 67 -9.82 2.12 -16.87
C ASP A 67 -8.40 2.59 -17.15
N HIS A 68 -7.44 1.71 -16.89
CA HIS A 68 -6.03 1.96 -17.09
C HIS A 68 -5.36 0.74 -17.76
N LYS A 69 -4.55 1.00 -18.77
CA LYS A 69 -3.77 -0.03 -19.44
C LYS A 69 -2.42 -0.16 -18.75
N SER A 70 -2.14 -1.36 -18.22
CA SER A 70 -0.88 -1.68 -17.54
C SER A 70 -0.20 -2.88 -18.16
N PRO A 71 1.14 -2.93 -18.15
CA PRO A 71 1.86 -4.16 -18.44
C PRO A 71 1.61 -5.16 -17.31
N SER A 72 1.44 -6.42 -17.69
CA SER A 72 1.30 -7.56 -16.80
C SER A 72 2.48 -8.49 -17.07
N ILE A 73 3.26 -8.82 -16.03
CA ILE A 73 4.45 -9.66 -16.18
C ILE A 73 4.48 -10.80 -15.15
N TYR A 74 5.05 -11.92 -15.59
CA TYR A 74 5.43 -13.07 -14.76
C TYR A 74 6.94 -13.05 -14.55
N VAL A 75 7.38 -13.10 -13.31
CA VAL A 75 8.80 -13.00 -12.95
C VAL A 75 9.18 -14.13 -12.02
N ARG A 76 10.28 -14.81 -12.32
CA ARG A 76 10.83 -15.84 -11.46
C ARG A 76 11.87 -15.27 -10.49
N PHE A 77 11.82 -15.73 -9.24
CA PHE A 77 12.75 -15.42 -8.17
C PHE A 77 13.51 -16.70 -7.80
N PRO A 78 14.84 -16.73 -7.86
CA PRO A 78 15.62 -17.92 -7.48
C PRO A 78 15.38 -18.31 -6.02
N LEU A 79 15.09 -19.57 -5.76
CA LEU A 79 15.02 -20.13 -4.42
C LEU A 79 16.43 -20.61 -4.01
N THR A 80 16.95 -20.07 -2.92
CA THR A 80 18.36 -20.29 -2.51
C THR A 80 18.52 -21.06 -1.22
N ASP A 81 17.43 -21.61 -0.68
CA ASP A 81 17.37 -22.23 0.63
C ASP A 81 17.34 -23.77 0.52
N ASP A 82 18.29 -24.43 1.16
CA ASP A 82 18.33 -25.89 1.21
C ASP A 82 17.13 -26.52 1.93
N ARG A 83 16.38 -25.75 2.75
CA ARG A 83 15.12 -26.21 3.36
C ARG A 83 14.07 -26.60 2.31
N LEU A 84 14.20 -26.09 1.08
CA LEU A 84 13.33 -26.49 -0.02
C LEU A 84 13.31 -28.01 -0.22
N LYS A 85 14.47 -28.71 0.00
CA LYS A 85 14.58 -30.17 -0.05
C LYS A 85 13.82 -30.87 1.07
N THR A 86 13.62 -30.19 2.19
CA THR A 86 12.83 -30.76 3.31
C THR A 86 11.33 -30.65 3.03
N VAL A 87 10.93 -29.62 2.26
CA VAL A 87 9.53 -29.39 1.87
C VAL A 87 9.18 -30.25 0.66
N PHE A 88 10.05 -30.29 -0.35
CA PHE A 88 9.87 -31.10 -1.56
C PHE A 88 11.07 -32.03 -1.72
N GLU A 89 10.85 -33.34 -1.56
CA GLU A 89 11.89 -34.37 -1.63
C GLU A 89 12.75 -34.28 -2.91
N ASN A 90 12.11 -33.93 -4.03
CA ASN A 90 12.76 -33.86 -5.35
C ASN A 90 13.20 -32.42 -5.73
N ALA A 91 13.28 -31.49 -4.78
CA ALA A 91 13.69 -30.11 -5.07
C ALA A 91 15.21 -30.02 -5.29
N ASP A 92 15.57 -29.22 -6.27
CA ASP A 92 16.96 -28.80 -6.54
C ASP A 92 17.05 -27.27 -6.44
N PRO A 93 17.53 -26.71 -5.30
CA PRO A 93 17.65 -25.26 -5.13
C PRO A 93 18.51 -24.55 -6.17
N SER A 94 19.41 -25.27 -6.85
CA SER A 94 20.26 -24.67 -7.88
C SER A 94 19.49 -24.25 -9.16
N ARG A 95 18.29 -24.79 -9.35
CA ARG A 95 17.42 -24.56 -10.50
C ARG A 95 15.95 -24.33 -10.14
N ALA A 96 15.68 -24.09 -8.84
CA ALA A 96 14.33 -23.84 -8.34
C ALA A 96 14.04 -22.34 -8.22
N TYR A 97 12.80 -21.98 -8.54
CA TYR A 97 12.31 -20.63 -8.56
C TYR A 97 10.89 -20.56 -7.99
N VAL A 98 10.49 -19.42 -7.44
CA VAL A 98 9.09 -19.06 -7.24
C VAL A 98 8.69 -18.06 -8.33
N ILE A 99 7.49 -18.22 -8.91
CA ILE A 99 6.99 -17.30 -9.93
C ILE A 99 5.95 -16.38 -9.31
N ILE A 100 6.15 -15.07 -9.48
CA ILE A 100 5.18 -14.03 -9.13
C ILE A 100 4.54 -13.42 -10.37
N TRP A 101 3.40 -12.78 -10.18
CA TRP A 101 2.74 -11.99 -11.20
C TRP A 101 2.50 -10.57 -10.68
N THR A 102 2.71 -9.58 -11.55
CA THR A 102 2.44 -8.18 -11.18
C THR A 102 1.98 -7.36 -12.38
N THR A 103 1.12 -6.38 -12.13
CA THR A 103 0.68 -5.35 -13.08
C THR A 103 1.37 -4.01 -12.85
N THR A 104 2.23 -3.94 -11.85
CA THR A 104 3.00 -2.76 -11.46
C THR A 104 4.50 -3.06 -11.42
N PRO A 105 5.14 -3.34 -12.56
CA PRO A 105 6.56 -3.71 -12.59
C PRO A 105 7.48 -2.71 -11.87
N TRP A 106 7.10 -1.43 -11.85
CA TRP A 106 7.84 -0.38 -11.16
C TRP A 106 7.96 -0.60 -9.63
N THR A 107 7.18 -1.51 -9.02
CA THR A 107 7.33 -1.83 -7.60
C THR A 107 8.39 -2.90 -7.33
N LEU A 108 8.85 -3.64 -8.36
CA LEU A 108 9.87 -4.68 -8.20
C LEU A 108 11.16 -4.18 -7.54
N PRO A 109 11.71 -2.99 -7.85
CA PRO A 109 12.89 -2.48 -7.13
C PRO A 109 12.68 -2.36 -5.61
N SER A 110 11.43 -2.26 -5.16
CA SER A 110 11.04 -2.17 -3.76
C SER A 110 10.57 -3.50 -3.15
N ASN A 111 10.71 -4.62 -3.87
CA ASN A 111 10.36 -5.93 -3.35
C ASN A 111 11.16 -6.27 -2.08
N MET A 112 10.50 -6.80 -1.07
CA MET A 112 11.11 -7.22 0.20
C MET A 112 10.76 -8.67 0.58
N ALA A 113 9.70 -9.25 -0.04
CA ALA A 113 9.24 -10.61 0.23
C ALA A 113 8.36 -11.13 -0.92
N VAL A 114 7.99 -12.40 -0.85
CA VAL A 114 6.92 -13.00 -1.65
C VAL A 114 5.89 -13.61 -0.70
N ALA A 115 4.63 -13.17 -0.77
CA ALA A 115 3.57 -13.67 0.10
C ALA A 115 2.87 -14.90 -0.51
N LEU A 116 2.60 -15.89 0.34
CA LEU A 116 1.86 -17.11 0.05
C LEU A 116 0.64 -17.20 0.97
N HIS A 117 -0.43 -17.85 0.55
CA HIS A 117 -1.53 -18.17 1.47
C HIS A 117 -1.16 -19.40 2.31
N PRO A 118 -1.36 -19.39 3.64
CA PRO A 118 -0.93 -20.50 4.49
C PRO A 118 -1.57 -21.84 4.13
N GLU A 119 -2.85 -21.82 3.74
CA GLU A 119 -3.66 -23.02 3.51
C GLU A 119 -3.70 -23.49 2.06
N PHE A 120 -3.24 -22.68 1.09
CA PHE A 120 -3.24 -23.10 -0.31
C PHE A 120 -2.17 -24.15 -0.57
N GLU A 121 -2.47 -25.02 -1.52
CA GLU A 121 -1.51 -25.98 -2.04
C GLU A 121 -0.66 -25.37 -3.14
N TYR A 122 0.64 -25.55 -3.03
CA TYR A 122 1.66 -25.11 -4.00
C TYR A 122 2.33 -26.33 -4.59
N SER A 123 2.43 -26.36 -5.91
CA SER A 123 3.14 -27.38 -6.65
C SER A 123 4.57 -26.94 -6.95
N LEU A 124 5.53 -27.83 -6.78
CA LEU A 124 6.81 -27.76 -7.44
C LEU A 124 6.67 -28.41 -8.80
N VAL A 125 6.71 -27.64 -9.87
CA VAL A 125 6.62 -28.16 -11.25
C VAL A 125 7.96 -28.06 -11.94
N GLU A 126 8.28 -29.08 -12.74
CA GLU A 126 9.49 -29.09 -13.58
C GLU A 126 9.09 -28.80 -15.01
N TYR A 127 9.80 -27.83 -15.65
CA TYR A 127 9.66 -27.46 -17.04
C TYR A 127 11.00 -26.94 -17.59
N ASP A 128 11.41 -27.39 -18.76
CA ASP A 128 12.61 -26.95 -19.48
C ASP A 128 13.87 -26.90 -18.59
N GLY A 129 14.09 -27.97 -17.81
CA GLY A 129 15.27 -28.10 -16.95
C GLY A 129 15.27 -27.28 -15.68
N SER A 130 14.24 -26.48 -15.40
CA SER A 130 14.06 -25.69 -14.18
C SER A 130 12.86 -26.14 -13.38
N GLN A 131 12.84 -25.81 -12.08
CA GLN A 131 11.74 -26.11 -11.18
C GLN A 131 11.06 -24.82 -10.69
N TYR A 132 9.74 -24.83 -10.61
CA TYR A 132 8.96 -23.64 -10.28
C TYR A 132 7.92 -23.90 -9.23
N VAL A 133 7.87 -23.06 -8.20
CA VAL A 133 6.85 -23.07 -7.14
C VAL A 133 5.74 -22.06 -7.52
N LEU A 134 4.51 -22.53 -7.56
CA LEU A 134 3.30 -21.73 -7.77
C LEU A 134 2.07 -22.49 -7.24
N ALA A 135 0.94 -21.82 -7.03
CA ALA A 135 -0.28 -22.46 -6.56
C ALA A 135 -0.75 -23.54 -7.54
N THR A 136 -1.10 -24.70 -6.99
CA THR A 136 -1.47 -25.91 -7.77
C THR A 136 -2.61 -25.61 -8.76
N GLU A 137 -3.63 -24.87 -8.32
CA GLU A 137 -4.81 -24.53 -9.14
C GLU A 137 -4.47 -23.60 -10.32
N LEU A 138 -3.35 -22.87 -10.25
CA LEU A 138 -2.95 -21.88 -11.26
C LEU A 138 -1.89 -22.39 -12.24
N VAL A 139 -1.42 -23.62 -12.11
CA VAL A 139 -0.36 -24.18 -12.96
C VAL A 139 -0.70 -24.08 -14.45
N GLU A 140 -1.92 -24.49 -14.84
CA GLU A 140 -2.34 -24.47 -16.25
C GLU A 140 -2.41 -23.02 -16.81
N SER A 141 -2.98 -22.10 -16.04
CA SER A 141 -3.12 -20.71 -16.45
C SER A 141 -1.76 -20.01 -16.58
N VAL A 142 -0.84 -20.27 -15.65
CA VAL A 142 0.54 -19.75 -15.68
C VAL A 142 1.33 -20.35 -16.83
N ALA A 143 1.23 -21.66 -17.04
CA ALA A 143 1.88 -22.34 -18.18
C ALA A 143 1.47 -21.70 -19.52
N LYS A 144 0.17 -21.47 -19.71
CA LYS A 144 -0.36 -20.80 -20.89
C LYS A 144 0.16 -19.36 -21.02
N ALA A 145 0.18 -18.59 -19.92
CA ALA A 145 0.64 -17.19 -19.94
C ALA A 145 2.15 -17.09 -20.19
N CYS A 146 2.93 -18.08 -19.75
CA CYS A 146 4.38 -18.16 -19.96
C CYS A 146 4.75 -18.89 -21.27
N GLY A 147 3.77 -19.35 -22.06
CA GLY A 147 4.01 -20.05 -23.31
C GLY A 147 4.61 -21.44 -23.15
N TRP A 148 4.35 -22.12 -22.03
CA TRP A 148 4.83 -23.49 -21.78
C TRP A 148 3.95 -24.50 -22.49
N ASP A 149 4.57 -25.55 -23.01
CA ASP A 149 3.84 -26.71 -23.45
C ASP A 149 3.45 -27.58 -22.25
N MET A 150 2.14 -27.75 -22.01
CA MET A 150 1.62 -28.56 -20.91
C MET A 150 2.10 -30.01 -20.95
N GLY A 151 2.41 -30.54 -22.12
CA GLY A 151 2.99 -31.89 -22.24
C GLY A 151 4.38 -32.03 -21.61
N GLY A 152 5.09 -30.90 -21.46
CA GLY A 152 6.39 -30.83 -20.80
C GLY A 152 6.36 -30.48 -19.32
N VAL A 153 5.22 -30.06 -18.78
CA VAL A 153 5.07 -29.68 -17.36
C VAL A 153 4.86 -30.92 -16.51
N LYS A 154 5.70 -31.11 -15.49
CA LYS A 154 5.64 -32.24 -14.55
C LYS A 154 5.55 -31.74 -13.13
N ALA A 155 4.50 -32.09 -12.40
CA ALA A 155 4.46 -31.89 -10.96
C ALA A 155 5.39 -32.91 -10.28
N VAL A 156 6.33 -32.41 -9.47
CA VAL A 156 7.34 -33.24 -8.78
C VAL A 156 7.20 -33.20 -7.27
N GLY A 157 6.30 -32.39 -6.74
CA GLY A 157 5.94 -32.34 -5.32
C GLY A 157 4.86 -31.30 -5.06
N THR A 158 4.18 -31.43 -3.92
CA THR A 158 3.20 -30.45 -3.42
C THR A 158 3.47 -30.15 -1.95
N ALA A 159 3.14 -28.90 -1.53
CA ALA A 159 3.25 -28.46 -0.16
C ALA A 159 2.22 -27.34 0.11
N THR A 160 1.87 -27.12 1.38
CA THR A 160 1.09 -25.95 1.77
C THR A 160 1.97 -24.71 1.85
N GLY A 161 1.36 -23.52 1.75
CA GLY A 161 2.10 -22.27 1.97
C GLY A 161 2.76 -22.22 3.34
N GLN A 162 2.11 -22.78 4.38
CA GLN A 162 2.67 -22.90 5.72
C GLN A 162 4.00 -23.67 5.76
N GLN A 163 4.15 -24.71 4.95
CA GLN A 163 5.40 -25.49 4.88
C GLN A 163 6.53 -24.73 4.17
N LEU A 164 6.17 -23.78 3.31
CA LEU A 164 7.09 -22.92 2.56
C LEU A 164 7.48 -21.63 3.30
N GLU A 165 6.92 -21.40 4.48
CA GLU A 165 7.16 -20.19 5.27
C GLU A 165 8.66 -19.99 5.54
N LEU A 166 9.15 -18.78 5.31
CA LEU A 166 10.55 -18.37 5.49
C LEU A 166 11.58 -19.14 4.63
N VAL A 167 11.17 -19.88 3.62
CA VAL A 167 12.08 -20.33 2.56
C VAL A 167 12.63 -19.10 1.86
N LYS A 168 13.93 -19.05 1.64
CA LYS A 168 14.60 -17.88 1.07
C LYS A 168 14.55 -17.90 -0.46
N ALA A 169 14.07 -16.81 -1.02
CA ALA A 169 14.27 -16.47 -2.42
C ALA A 169 15.23 -15.28 -2.52
N ARG A 170 15.84 -15.11 -3.69
CA ARG A 170 16.66 -13.96 -4.03
C ARG A 170 15.86 -13.03 -4.95
N HIS A 171 16.00 -11.73 -4.76
CA HIS A 171 15.45 -10.72 -5.65
C HIS A 171 15.92 -10.96 -7.10
N PRO A 172 15.07 -10.76 -8.13
CA PRO A 172 15.40 -11.15 -9.51
C PRO A 172 16.60 -10.42 -10.12
N PHE A 173 16.97 -9.24 -9.62
CA PHE A 173 18.09 -8.45 -10.19
C PHE A 173 18.90 -7.66 -9.15
N TYR A 174 18.58 -7.75 -7.85
CA TYR A 174 19.40 -7.20 -6.77
C TYR A 174 19.98 -8.30 -5.90
N ASP A 175 21.12 -8.02 -5.26
CA ASP A 175 21.68 -8.91 -4.24
C ASP A 175 20.97 -8.68 -2.89
N ARG A 176 19.72 -9.11 -2.83
CA ARG A 176 18.82 -8.98 -1.68
C ARG A 176 17.98 -10.24 -1.51
N GLU A 177 17.82 -10.70 -0.27
CA GLU A 177 16.88 -11.76 0.05
C GLU A 177 15.42 -11.26 -0.10
N SER A 178 14.54 -12.15 -0.54
CA SER A 178 13.11 -11.99 -0.66
C SER A 178 12.42 -13.22 -0.08
N PRO A 179 12.30 -13.33 1.26
CA PRO A 179 11.75 -14.53 1.91
C PRO A 179 10.30 -14.77 1.51
N LEU A 180 9.90 -16.04 1.51
CA LEU A 180 8.50 -16.42 1.39
C LEU A 180 7.83 -16.18 2.75
N ILE A 181 6.75 -15.41 2.77
CA ILE A 181 6.00 -15.06 3.98
C ILE A 181 4.53 -15.43 3.81
N LEU A 182 3.78 -15.53 4.91
CA LEU A 182 2.37 -15.88 4.86
C LEU A 182 1.48 -14.64 4.86
N GLY A 183 0.51 -14.59 3.95
CA GLY A 183 -0.45 -13.50 3.85
C GLY A 183 -1.85 -13.98 3.46
N GLY A 184 -2.83 -13.74 4.31
CA GLY A 184 -4.23 -14.12 4.05
C GLY A 184 -4.91 -13.34 2.92
N HIS A 185 -4.24 -12.31 2.37
CA HIS A 185 -4.72 -11.53 1.23
C HIS A 185 -4.43 -12.19 -0.14
N VAL A 186 -3.62 -13.24 -0.16
CA VAL A 186 -3.31 -13.98 -1.39
C VAL A 186 -4.55 -14.74 -1.85
N THR A 187 -4.91 -14.61 -3.13
CA THR A 187 -6.07 -15.27 -3.74
C THR A 187 -5.65 -16.14 -4.93
N LEU A 188 -6.58 -16.94 -5.43
CA LEU A 188 -6.41 -17.80 -6.61
C LEU A 188 -7.17 -17.29 -7.85
N ASP A 189 -7.71 -16.07 -7.79
CA ASP A 189 -8.52 -15.50 -8.89
C ASP A 189 -7.67 -15.17 -10.13
N ALA A 190 -6.40 -14.84 -9.90
CA ALA A 190 -5.44 -14.51 -10.96
C ALA A 190 -3.99 -14.65 -10.48
N GLY A 191 -3.06 -14.63 -11.43
CA GLY A 191 -1.62 -14.63 -11.13
C GLY A 191 -1.06 -16.02 -10.91
N THR A 192 -0.30 -16.21 -9.84
CA THR A 192 0.46 -17.43 -9.54
C THR A 192 0.18 -18.01 -8.16
N GLY A 193 -0.63 -17.33 -7.33
CA GLY A 193 -0.77 -17.63 -5.90
C GLY A 193 0.46 -17.24 -5.06
N CYS A 194 1.46 -16.62 -5.70
CA CYS A 194 2.64 -16.08 -5.04
C CYS A 194 2.69 -14.58 -5.34
N VAL A 195 2.54 -13.75 -4.30
CA VAL A 195 2.39 -12.30 -4.45
C VAL A 195 3.69 -11.58 -4.15
N HIS A 196 4.23 -10.86 -5.15
CA HIS A 196 5.30 -9.93 -4.96
C HIS A 196 4.93 -8.88 -3.91
N THR A 197 5.72 -8.75 -2.86
CA THR A 197 5.41 -7.93 -1.69
C THR A 197 6.37 -6.76 -1.57
N ALA A 198 5.83 -5.55 -1.68
CA ALA A 198 6.56 -4.28 -1.56
C ALA A 198 5.89 -3.39 -0.49
N PRO A 199 6.29 -3.47 0.79
CA PRO A 199 5.60 -2.85 1.92
C PRO A 199 5.50 -1.33 1.87
N GLY A 200 6.30 -0.69 1.04
CA GLY A 200 6.21 0.75 0.77
C GLY A 200 5.13 1.15 -0.24
N HIS A 201 4.54 0.16 -0.96
CA HIS A 201 3.70 0.40 -2.13
C HIS A 201 2.42 -0.43 -2.17
N GLY A 202 2.09 -1.17 -1.11
CA GLY A 202 0.85 -1.91 -0.93
C GLY A 202 0.41 -1.86 0.54
N ARG A 203 -0.90 -1.82 0.78
CA ARG A 203 -1.45 -1.81 2.15
C ARG A 203 -1.32 -3.19 2.79
N GLU A 204 -1.77 -4.21 2.09
CA GLU A 204 -1.67 -5.59 2.53
C GLU A 204 -0.20 -6.02 2.69
N ASP A 205 0.66 -5.59 1.76
CA ASP A 205 2.11 -5.80 1.82
C ASP A 205 2.72 -5.17 3.08
N TYR A 206 2.30 -3.96 3.42
CA TYR A 206 2.72 -3.26 4.62
C TYR A 206 2.32 -4.02 5.89
N GLU A 207 1.04 -4.43 5.97
CA GLU A 207 0.49 -5.10 7.15
C GLU A 207 1.18 -6.45 7.39
N VAL A 208 1.38 -7.25 6.35
CA VAL A 208 2.07 -8.54 6.48
C VAL A 208 3.56 -8.37 6.80
N CYS A 209 4.24 -7.42 6.15
CA CYS A 209 5.66 -7.16 6.43
C CYS A 209 5.92 -6.70 7.87
N LEU A 210 5.01 -5.94 8.48
CA LEU A 210 5.11 -5.58 9.89
C LEU A 210 5.09 -6.79 10.83
N GLN A 211 4.29 -7.82 10.52
CA GLN A 211 4.23 -9.05 11.32
C GLN A 211 5.54 -9.81 11.30
N TYR A 212 6.27 -9.75 10.19
CA TYR A 212 7.58 -10.38 10.02
C TYR A 212 8.77 -9.48 10.39
N GLY A 213 8.52 -8.25 10.85
CA GLY A 213 9.59 -7.29 11.17
C GLY A 213 10.40 -6.83 9.95
N ILE A 214 9.81 -6.91 8.75
CA ILE A 214 10.45 -6.47 7.50
C ILE A 214 10.32 -4.95 7.37
N ASP A 215 11.42 -4.30 7.02
CA ASP A 215 11.49 -2.84 6.87
C ASP A 215 10.56 -2.30 5.77
N ILE A 216 9.94 -1.17 6.06
CA ILE A 216 9.05 -0.49 5.10
C ILE A 216 9.89 0.34 4.12
N TYR A 217 10.36 -0.33 3.08
CA TYR A 217 11.19 0.26 2.03
C TYR A 217 10.33 0.97 0.98
N SER A 218 10.52 2.28 0.85
CA SER A 218 9.80 3.14 -0.11
C SER A 218 10.76 4.19 -0.67
N PRO A 219 11.58 3.83 -1.66
CA PRO A 219 12.67 4.67 -2.16
C PRO A 219 12.22 5.65 -3.24
N LEU A 220 11.14 6.38 -3.00
CA LEU A 220 10.59 7.38 -3.93
C LEU A 220 10.52 8.76 -3.29
N ASN A 221 10.84 9.80 -4.08
CA ASN A 221 10.60 11.19 -3.71
C ASN A 221 9.12 11.59 -3.93
N ASP A 222 8.78 12.85 -3.64
CA ASP A 222 7.40 13.36 -3.75
C ASP A 222 6.86 13.40 -5.19
N ARG A 223 7.73 13.40 -6.19
CA ARG A 223 7.37 13.34 -7.61
C ARG A 223 7.16 11.92 -8.11
N GLY A 224 7.39 10.91 -7.25
CA GLY A 224 7.37 9.50 -7.62
C GLY A 224 8.58 9.10 -8.47
N GLU A 225 9.71 9.76 -8.26
CA GLU A 225 10.99 9.41 -8.89
C GLU A 225 11.79 8.56 -7.90
N TYR A 226 12.47 7.53 -8.40
CA TYR A 226 13.38 6.74 -7.58
C TYR A 226 14.53 7.60 -7.04
N LEU A 227 14.87 7.39 -5.78
CA LEU A 227 16.03 8.04 -5.14
C LEU A 227 17.34 7.58 -5.78
N ASP A 228 18.38 8.38 -5.64
CA ASP A 228 19.73 8.09 -6.18
C ASP A 228 20.33 6.76 -5.68
N SER A 229 19.82 6.25 -4.55
CA SER A 229 20.22 4.96 -3.98
C SER A 229 19.63 3.75 -4.70
N VAL A 230 18.69 3.94 -5.64
CA VAL A 230 18.06 2.83 -6.37
C VAL A 230 18.87 2.53 -7.62
N GLU A 231 19.68 1.49 -7.53
CA GLU A 231 20.51 1.03 -8.64
C GLU A 231 19.67 0.76 -9.89
N PHE A 232 20.17 1.09 -11.08
CA PHE A 232 19.58 1.00 -12.42
C PHE A 232 18.43 1.99 -12.71
N PHE A 233 17.71 2.51 -11.69
CA PHE A 233 16.46 3.26 -11.90
C PHE A 233 16.47 4.65 -11.29
N ALA A 234 17.58 5.10 -10.69
CA ALA A 234 17.73 6.42 -10.07
C ALA A 234 17.18 7.55 -10.96
N GLY A 235 16.36 8.42 -10.39
CA GLY A 235 15.77 9.57 -11.09
C GLY A 235 14.62 9.24 -12.06
N LEU A 236 14.35 7.97 -12.37
CA LEU A 236 13.21 7.60 -13.21
C LEU A 236 11.89 7.75 -12.45
N GLN A 237 10.93 8.36 -13.12
CA GLN A 237 9.57 8.49 -12.59
C GLN A 237 8.80 7.17 -12.78
N VAL A 238 8.20 6.63 -11.71
CA VAL A 238 7.63 5.28 -11.66
C VAL A 238 6.62 4.96 -12.76
N GLN A 239 5.78 5.92 -13.14
CA GLN A 239 4.79 5.72 -14.22
C GLN A 239 5.43 5.52 -15.59
N LYS A 240 6.70 5.92 -15.76
CA LYS A 240 7.50 5.75 -16.98
C LYS A 240 8.56 4.65 -16.85
N ALA A 241 8.75 4.12 -15.63
CA ALA A 241 9.82 3.16 -15.35
C ALA A 241 9.49 1.71 -15.77
N ASN A 242 8.20 1.38 -15.97
CA ASN A 242 7.80 0.01 -16.30
C ASN A 242 8.62 -0.62 -17.45
N PRO A 243 8.83 0.03 -18.61
CA PRO A 243 9.63 -0.55 -19.68
C PRO A 243 11.08 -0.85 -19.25
N ASN A 244 11.70 0.04 -18.47
CA ASN A 244 13.08 -0.13 -18.00
C ASN A 244 13.20 -1.30 -17.02
N VAL A 245 12.22 -1.44 -16.11
CA VAL A 245 12.18 -2.54 -15.15
C VAL A 245 11.95 -3.87 -15.86
N ILE A 246 11.03 -3.92 -16.83
CA ILE A 246 10.76 -5.12 -17.63
C ILE A 246 12.02 -5.53 -18.41
N GLU A 247 12.69 -4.58 -19.07
CA GLU A 247 13.91 -4.86 -19.80
C GLU A 247 15.02 -5.39 -18.88
N LYS A 248 15.16 -4.83 -17.66
CA LYS A 248 16.13 -5.35 -16.67
C LYS A 248 15.81 -6.78 -16.24
N VAL A 249 14.54 -7.10 -15.97
CA VAL A 249 14.11 -8.46 -15.63
C VAL A 249 14.40 -9.43 -16.79
N LYS A 250 14.20 -9.00 -18.03
CA LYS A 250 14.50 -9.77 -19.24
C LYS A 250 16.00 -9.98 -19.44
N GLU A 251 16.81 -8.92 -19.27
CA GLU A 251 18.28 -8.96 -19.36
C GLU A 251 18.89 -10.03 -18.44
N VAL A 252 18.38 -10.13 -17.20
CA VAL A 252 18.85 -11.13 -16.24
C VAL A 252 18.19 -12.51 -16.41
N GLY A 253 17.35 -12.70 -17.44
CA GLY A 253 16.72 -13.98 -17.76
C GLY A 253 15.58 -14.40 -16.83
N ASN A 254 15.00 -13.47 -16.05
CA ASN A 254 13.96 -13.78 -15.06
C ASN A 254 12.53 -13.41 -15.51
N LEU A 255 12.35 -12.88 -16.73
CA LEU A 255 11.02 -12.62 -17.30
C LEU A 255 10.46 -13.91 -17.91
N MET A 256 9.32 -14.38 -17.40
CA MET A 256 8.68 -15.63 -17.83
C MET A 256 7.54 -15.39 -18.83
N GLY A 257 6.82 -14.29 -18.69
CA GLY A 257 5.71 -13.94 -19.56
C GLY A 257 5.36 -12.47 -19.47
N GLN A 258 4.76 -11.93 -20.52
CA GLN A 258 4.31 -10.52 -20.57
C GLN A 258 3.06 -10.39 -21.40
N ALA A 259 2.11 -9.57 -20.92
CA ALA A 259 0.91 -9.17 -21.64
C ALA A 259 0.50 -7.76 -21.22
N ASP A 260 -0.39 -7.14 -21.95
CA ASP A 260 -1.06 -5.91 -21.53
C ASP A 260 -2.44 -6.24 -20.99
N ILE A 261 -2.83 -5.61 -19.90
CA ILE A 261 -4.18 -5.71 -19.34
C ILE A 261 -4.81 -4.33 -19.17
N THR A 262 -6.13 -4.29 -19.28
CA THR A 262 -6.92 -3.11 -18.90
C THR A 262 -7.69 -3.44 -17.64
N HIS A 263 -7.53 -2.61 -16.62
CA HIS A 263 -8.18 -2.80 -15.33
C HIS A 263 -8.55 -1.47 -14.68
N SER A 264 -9.44 -1.52 -13.69
CA SER A 264 -9.79 -0.35 -12.89
C SER A 264 -8.60 0.09 -12.06
N TYR A 265 -8.19 1.37 -12.17
CA TYR A 265 -7.02 1.91 -11.50
C TYR A 265 -7.33 3.23 -10.79
N PRO A 266 -6.77 3.51 -9.62
CA PRO A 266 -7.03 4.72 -8.87
C PRO A 266 -6.39 5.95 -9.51
N HIS A 267 -7.18 7.03 -9.62
CA HIS A 267 -6.79 8.33 -10.18
C HIS A 267 -7.07 9.45 -9.19
N CYS A 268 -6.26 10.48 -9.21
CA CYS A 268 -6.45 11.67 -8.40
C CYS A 268 -7.70 12.44 -8.82
N TRP A 269 -8.63 12.70 -7.91
CA TRP A 269 -9.86 13.45 -8.16
C TRP A 269 -9.62 14.84 -8.76
N ARG A 270 -8.47 15.48 -8.44
CA ARG A 270 -8.13 16.84 -8.87
C ARG A 270 -7.50 16.90 -10.26
N CYS A 271 -6.45 16.12 -10.49
CA CYS A 271 -5.70 16.19 -11.76
C CYS A 271 -6.01 15.04 -12.72
N LYS A 272 -6.84 14.08 -12.30
CA LYS A 272 -7.26 12.89 -13.08
C LYS A 272 -6.10 12.00 -13.55
N LYS A 273 -4.92 12.13 -12.93
CA LYS A 273 -3.77 11.28 -13.26
C LYS A 273 -3.73 10.06 -12.32
N PRO A 274 -3.14 8.94 -12.77
CA PRO A 274 -2.95 7.77 -11.92
C PRO A 274 -2.21 8.13 -10.65
N VAL A 275 -2.63 7.54 -9.53
CA VAL A 275 -1.95 7.67 -8.24
C VAL A 275 -1.17 6.40 -7.93
N ILE A 276 -0.29 6.46 -6.95
CA ILE A 276 0.45 5.32 -6.43
C ILE A 276 0.18 5.13 -4.95
N PHE A 277 0.47 3.95 -4.42
CA PHE A 277 0.71 3.81 -2.99
C PHE A 277 2.16 4.17 -2.68
N ARG A 278 2.38 5.00 -1.66
CA ARG A 278 3.70 5.41 -1.20
C ARG A 278 3.74 5.51 0.31
N ALA A 279 4.62 4.74 0.96
CA ALA A 279 4.82 4.88 2.39
C ALA A 279 5.58 6.17 2.69
N THR A 280 4.92 7.07 3.36
CA THR A 280 5.46 8.35 3.81
C THR A 280 4.94 8.69 5.19
N THR A 281 5.70 9.48 5.94
CA THR A 281 5.31 9.87 7.29
C THR A 281 4.19 10.89 7.23
N GLN A 282 3.03 10.52 7.77
CA GLN A 282 1.82 11.34 7.77
C GLN A 282 1.15 11.32 9.16
N TRP A 283 0.17 12.20 9.33
CA TRP A 283 -0.69 12.24 10.49
C TRP A 283 -2.01 11.51 10.20
N PHE A 284 -2.42 10.68 11.14
CA PHE A 284 -3.62 9.85 11.02
C PHE A 284 -4.50 9.99 12.25
N VAL A 285 -5.82 9.91 12.05
CA VAL A 285 -6.74 9.50 13.11
C VAL A 285 -6.81 7.97 13.04
N SER A 286 -6.34 7.32 14.10
CA SER A 286 -6.35 5.87 14.20
C SER A 286 -7.76 5.36 14.44
N MET A 287 -8.17 4.37 13.66
CA MET A 287 -9.47 3.69 13.82
C MET A 287 -9.44 2.69 14.98
N GLU A 288 -8.26 2.19 15.35
CA GLU A 288 -8.11 1.18 16.40
C GLU A 288 -7.87 1.82 17.79
N ALA A 289 -7.24 3.00 17.83
CA ALA A 289 -6.98 3.68 19.11
C ALA A 289 -8.29 3.96 19.86
N ASN A 290 -8.29 3.62 21.16
CA ASN A 290 -9.45 3.76 22.05
C ASN A 290 -10.73 3.08 21.54
N GLU A 291 -10.58 1.99 20.77
CA GLU A 291 -11.69 1.22 20.22
C GLU A 291 -12.66 2.07 19.36
N LEU A 292 -12.11 3.05 18.61
CA LEU A 292 -12.95 3.98 17.83
C LEU A 292 -13.82 3.23 16.83
N ARG A 293 -13.26 2.26 16.08
CA ARG A 293 -13.98 1.41 15.13
C ARG A 293 -15.09 0.64 15.81
N GLN A 294 -14.79 -0.06 16.91
CA GLN A 294 -15.73 -0.91 17.63
C GLN A 294 -16.88 -0.07 18.21
N LYS A 295 -16.57 1.11 18.76
CA LYS A 295 -17.59 2.05 19.26
C LYS A 295 -18.50 2.56 18.14
N ALA A 296 -17.93 2.90 16.99
CA ALA A 296 -18.70 3.34 15.82
C ALA A 296 -19.60 2.21 15.29
N LEU A 297 -19.07 1.00 15.12
CA LEU A 297 -19.85 -0.17 14.68
C LEU A 297 -20.99 -0.49 15.63
N LYS A 298 -20.73 -0.41 16.96
CA LYS A 298 -21.77 -0.60 17.99
C LYS A 298 -22.86 0.47 17.89
N ALA A 299 -22.48 1.73 17.74
CA ALA A 299 -23.46 2.83 17.60
C ALA A 299 -24.31 2.68 16.33
N ILE A 300 -23.72 2.27 15.21
CA ILE A 300 -24.43 2.01 13.95
C ILE A 300 -25.53 0.97 14.15
N ARG A 301 -25.27 -0.10 14.91
CA ARG A 301 -26.22 -1.20 15.13
C ARG A 301 -27.26 -0.90 16.21
N ASN A 302 -26.92 -0.12 17.24
CA ASN A 302 -27.77 -0.02 18.44
C ASN A 302 -28.32 1.37 18.71
N ASP A 303 -27.70 2.43 18.22
CA ASP A 303 -28.00 3.80 18.62
C ASP A 303 -28.57 4.65 17.48
N VAL A 304 -28.61 4.12 16.25
CA VAL A 304 -29.06 4.83 15.03
C VAL A 304 -30.28 4.13 14.45
N GLU A 305 -31.36 4.89 14.20
CA GLU A 305 -32.49 4.44 13.40
C GLU A 305 -32.22 4.74 11.92
N TRP A 306 -32.30 3.71 11.08
CA TRP A 306 -31.97 3.79 9.66
C TRP A 306 -33.22 3.86 8.77
N ILE A 307 -33.37 4.97 8.03
CA ILE A 307 -34.43 5.17 7.05
C ILE A 307 -33.80 5.57 5.70
N PRO A 308 -33.77 4.68 4.70
CA PRO A 308 -34.21 3.28 4.69
C PRO A 308 -33.27 2.33 5.46
N SER A 309 -33.79 1.20 5.89
CA SER A 309 -33.07 0.23 6.73
C SER A 309 -31.79 -0.32 6.12
N TRP A 310 -31.67 -0.44 4.79
CA TRP A 310 -30.47 -0.90 4.10
C TRP A 310 -29.24 0.03 4.31
N GLY A 311 -29.47 1.27 4.77
CA GLY A 311 -28.41 2.21 5.13
C GLY A 311 -27.47 1.67 6.22
N GLU A 312 -28.01 0.88 7.15
CA GLU A 312 -27.24 0.28 8.25
C GLU A 312 -26.10 -0.60 7.73
N GLU A 313 -26.39 -1.61 6.91
CA GLU A 313 -25.35 -2.51 6.38
C GLU A 313 -24.31 -1.77 5.56
N ARG A 314 -24.74 -0.79 4.76
CA ARG A 314 -23.83 -0.01 3.94
C ARG A 314 -22.81 0.77 4.79
N ILE A 315 -23.27 1.44 5.84
CA ILE A 315 -22.37 2.23 6.71
C ILE A 315 -21.53 1.32 7.60
N TYR A 316 -22.13 0.22 8.10
CA TYR A 316 -21.42 -0.76 8.89
C TYR A 316 -20.19 -1.31 8.13
N ASN A 317 -20.39 -1.86 6.94
CA ASN A 317 -19.32 -2.44 6.11
C ASN A 317 -18.26 -1.38 5.75
N MET A 318 -18.69 -0.12 5.52
CA MET A 318 -17.80 0.99 5.21
C MET A 318 -16.89 1.35 6.40
N ILE A 319 -17.40 1.28 7.63
CA ILE A 319 -16.60 1.57 8.84
C ILE A 319 -15.77 0.36 9.25
N GLU A 320 -16.28 -0.86 9.06
CA GLU A 320 -15.56 -2.09 9.40
C GLU A 320 -14.22 -2.19 8.66
N GLN A 321 -14.21 -1.86 7.37
CA GLN A 321 -13.02 -1.96 6.52
C GLN A 321 -12.25 -0.64 6.38
N ARG A 322 -12.71 0.44 7.04
CA ARG A 322 -12.13 1.76 6.87
C ARG A 322 -10.70 1.81 7.40
N PRO A 323 -9.71 2.24 6.58
CA PRO A 323 -8.35 2.46 7.07
C PRO A 323 -8.27 3.64 8.04
N ASP A 324 -7.14 3.77 8.74
CA ASP A 324 -6.80 4.99 9.46
C ASP A 324 -6.96 6.22 8.55
N TRP A 325 -7.56 7.27 9.08
CA TRP A 325 -7.83 8.48 8.30
C TRP A 325 -6.58 9.35 8.21
N CYS A 326 -5.94 9.41 7.05
CA CYS A 326 -4.86 10.35 6.78
C CYS A 326 -5.41 11.78 6.74
N ILE A 327 -5.03 12.60 7.73
CA ILE A 327 -5.50 14.00 7.87
C ILE A 327 -4.52 15.02 7.31
N SER A 328 -3.25 14.67 7.16
CA SER A 328 -2.25 15.59 6.60
C SER A 328 -2.31 15.69 5.08
N ARG A 329 -2.05 16.89 4.57
CA ARG A 329 -1.95 17.21 3.14
C ARG A 329 -0.75 18.13 2.93
N GLN A 330 -0.16 18.09 1.74
CA GLN A 330 0.96 18.95 1.33
C GLN A 330 0.47 20.07 0.42
N ARG A 331 -0.63 20.73 0.81
CA ARG A 331 -1.25 21.84 0.06
C ARG A 331 -1.33 23.09 0.93
N ARG A 332 -1.31 24.26 0.28
CA ARG A 332 -1.37 25.55 0.99
C ARG A 332 -2.76 25.85 1.57
N TRP A 333 -3.81 25.33 0.98
CA TRP A 333 -5.17 25.51 1.47
C TRP A 333 -5.46 24.49 2.57
N GLY A 334 -5.76 24.97 3.75
CA GLY A 334 -6.10 24.19 4.92
C GLY A 334 -5.53 24.80 6.19
N LEU A 335 -5.87 24.20 7.32
CA LEU A 335 -5.29 24.53 8.61
C LEU A 335 -3.98 23.76 8.80
N PRO A 336 -2.89 24.44 9.19
CA PRO A 336 -1.69 23.72 9.60
C PRO A 336 -1.99 22.88 10.85
N ILE A 337 -1.47 21.66 10.90
CA ILE A 337 -1.55 20.81 12.09
C ILE A 337 -0.73 21.47 13.21
N PRO A 338 -1.34 21.90 14.34
CA PRO A 338 -0.69 22.75 15.35
C PRO A 338 0.21 21.91 16.27
N VAL A 339 1.22 21.27 15.73
CA VAL A 339 2.22 20.50 16.46
C VAL A 339 3.58 21.17 16.33
N VAL A 340 4.29 21.33 17.44
CA VAL A 340 5.66 21.80 17.49
C VAL A 340 6.59 20.69 17.98
N TYR A 341 7.83 20.71 17.50
CA TYR A 341 8.86 19.78 17.91
C TYR A 341 9.97 20.53 18.63
N CYS A 342 10.53 19.90 19.67
CA CYS A 342 11.80 20.37 20.21
C CYS A 342 12.93 20.01 19.26
N LYS A 343 13.75 20.97 18.87
CA LYS A 343 14.92 20.74 18.01
C LYS A 343 15.96 19.81 18.66
N ASP A 344 16.12 19.96 19.97
CA ASP A 344 17.21 19.28 20.69
C ASP A 344 16.88 17.82 21.03
N CYS A 345 15.63 17.53 21.41
CA CYS A 345 15.23 16.17 21.85
C CYS A 345 14.17 15.51 20.97
N GLY A 346 13.64 16.19 19.94
CA GLY A 346 12.61 15.65 19.05
C GLY A 346 11.23 15.43 19.68
N LYS A 347 11.06 15.77 20.98
CA LYS A 347 9.73 15.61 21.64
C LYS A 347 8.69 16.48 20.94
N LYS A 348 7.53 15.89 20.71
CA LYS A 348 6.35 16.55 20.12
C LYS A 348 5.58 17.27 21.21
N ILE A 349 5.12 18.46 20.91
CA ILE A 349 4.19 19.24 21.76
C ILE A 349 2.99 19.58 20.88
N ALA A 350 1.85 18.96 21.15
CA ALA A 350 0.60 19.27 20.45
C ALA A 350 -0.10 20.45 21.16
N SER A 351 -0.76 21.28 20.37
CA SER A 351 -1.64 22.34 20.90
C SER A 351 -2.80 21.71 21.69
N GLY A 352 -3.10 22.24 22.89
CA GLY A 352 -4.18 21.76 23.77
C GLY A 352 -3.71 20.87 24.91
N THR A 353 -2.55 20.26 24.85
CA THR A 353 -1.95 19.63 26.01
C THR A 353 -1.30 20.72 26.89
N THR A 354 -1.57 20.64 28.20
CA THR A 354 -0.73 21.35 29.18
C THR A 354 0.70 20.96 28.86
N ILE A 355 1.54 21.93 28.48
CA ILE A 355 2.96 21.68 28.18
C ILE A 355 3.49 20.89 29.38
N PRO A 356 3.88 19.60 29.22
CA PRO A 356 4.47 18.85 30.33
C PRO A 356 5.61 19.71 30.88
N LYS A 357 5.80 19.74 32.20
CA LYS A 357 6.97 20.42 32.78
C LYS A 357 8.18 19.87 32.06
N LEU A 358 8.74 20.69 31.17
CA LEU A 358 9.88 20.33 30.35
C LEU A 358 11.10 20.41 31.26
N ASP A 359 11.87 19.33 31.35
CA ASP A 359 13.04 19.21 32.24
C ASP A 359 14.18 20.17 31.81
N HIS A 360 14.05 20.84 30.66
CA HIS A 360 15.01 21.80 30.12
C HIS A 360 14.31 22.81 29.18
N THR A 361 14.99 23.90 28.86
CA THR A 361 14.52 24.91 27.91
C THR A 361 14.49 24.28 26.51
N HIS A 362 13.29 24.04 25.97
CA HIS A 362 13.14 23.47 24.63
C HIS A 362 13.20 24.52 23.54
N ASN A 363 14.03 24.28 22.56
CA ASN A 363 14.11 25.08 21.34
C ASN A 363 12.99 24.63 20.38
N LEU A 364 11.84 25.32 20.41
CA LEU A 364 10.65 24.94 19.68
C LEU A 364 10.71 25.36 18.21
N VAL A 365 10.36 24.45 17.32
CA VAL A 365 10.24 24.70 15.88
C VAL A 365 8.83 24.38 15.44
N LYS A 366 8.21 25.29 14.68
CA LYS A 366 6.96 24.98 13.97
C LYS A 366 7.22 23.85 12.98
N THR A 367 6.31 22.89 12.92
CA THR A 367 6.29 21.95 11.79
C THR A 367 5.96 22.74 10.53
N GLU A 368 6.75 22.56 9.50
CA GLU A 368 6.29 22.86 8.15
C GLU A 368 5.13 21.91 7.83
N ALA A 369 4.00 22.52 7.43
CA ALA A 369 2.77 21.81 7.10
C ALA A 369 2.93 20.99 5.82
#